data_913d26076cbc74130afd42a99322580d
#
_entry.id   913d26076cbc74130afd42a99322580d
#
_cell.length_a   1.000
_cell.length_b   1.000
_cell.length_c   1.000
_cell.angle_alpha   90.00
_cell.angle_beta   90.00
_cell.angle_gamma   90.00
#
_symmetry.space_group_name_H-M   'P 1'
#
loop_
_entity.id
_entity.type
_entity.pdbx_description
1 polymer ?
#
loop_
_entity_poly.entity_id
_entity_poly.type
_entity_poly.pdbx_seq_one_letter_code
_entity_poly.pdbx_strand_id
1 'polypeptide(L)'
;MDLFEILNQSNYIFYFLVVDNFLDIQLPQLKNFHLIYAFSSPIFTSLRQQQIPYFCLEEKNISLAQKNTGRLLSSPQVINYINSTAGKKTPVIIPFKPSAKIEIICRQHNWICAAVSHQLNRFLENKNEFFNFCQKNNLPIIKGFIDKFNQSNFTKYQQKLDSKLVTQTHFGWAGNSTHLAENWHDVSDKIPSETTVKFSPLLQGYSLINNCCLTSSGLIQSPPALQYTGLKTLTPNPFTTVGRQWPSMAPQNINQQVIKITQEFSQLIKSLNYRGFFGLDFFVNQNSVYLLECNPRLTASFAFYTRIEINHSLNPLFLFHLAEFTNLNPHIDINQHQQLINQTDIIGSEITLKNKSNQTIKKYNDFVAFSQSTNPVTIPPHIIDLLHETN
;
A
#
# COMPACT_ATOMS: atom_id res chain seq x y z
N MET A 1 -4.18 22.40 14.43
CA MET A 1 -5.57 21.87 14.49
C MET A 1 -5.51 20.36 14.34
N ASP A 2 -6.24 19.62 15.17
CA ASP A 2 -6.26 18.16 15.16
C ASP A 2 -7.27 17.64 14.13
N LEU A 3 -6.82 16.80 13.18
CA LEU A 3 -7.70 16.20 12.17
C LEU A 3 -8.72 15.24 12.79
N PHE A 4 -8.40 14.59 13.89
CA PHE A 4 -9.37 13.75 14.60
C PHE A 4 -10.58 14.58 15.06
N GLU A 5 -10.32 15.77 15.59
CA GLU A 5 -11.40 16.66 16.05
C GLU A 5 -12.27 17.12 14.88
N ILE A 6 -11.66 17.59 13.78
CA ILE A 6 -12.39 18.03 12.58
C ILE A 6 -13.28 16.92 12.02
N LEU A 7 -12.72 15.71 11.87
CA LEU A 7 -13.44 14.56 11.32
C LEU A 7 -14.56 14.10 12.27
N ASN A 8 -14.35 14.13 13.59
CA ASN A 8 -15.37 13.78 14.58
C ASN A 8 -16.56 14.73 14.59
N GLN A 9 -16.31 16.03 14.42
CA GLN A 9 -17.36 17.07 14.40
C GLN A 9 -18.11 17.13 13.05
N SER A 10 -17.62 16.42 12.04
CA SER A 10 -18.20 16.43 10.71
C SER A 10 -19.54 15.67 10.62
N ASN A 11 -20.30 16.00 9.57
CA ASN A 11 -21.54 15.28 9.23
C ASN A 11 -21.27 13.99 8.43
N TYR A 12 -20.12 13.36 8.62
CA TYR A 12 -19.72 12.12 7.95
C TYR A 12 -19.55 10.98 8.95
N ILE A 13 -19.73 9.76 8.46
CA ILE A 13 -19.42 8.51 9.16
C ILE A 13 -18.63 7.62 8.21
N PHE A 14 -17.53 7.09 8.70
CA PHE A 14 -16.53 6.42 7.89
C PHE A 14 -16.61 4.91 8.03
N TYR A 15 -16.63 4.19 6.91
CA TYR A 15 -16.69 2.73 6.86
C TYR A 15 -15.51 2.18 6.08
N PHE A 16 -14.55 1.59 6.78
CA PHE A 16 -13.38 0.98 6.16
C PHE A 16 -13.61 -0.50 5.88
N LEU A 17 -13.41 -0.90 4.62
CA LEU A 17 -13.66 -2.26 4.14
C LEU A 17 -12.41 -3.12 4.26
N VAL A 18 -12.40 -4.06 5.20
CA VAL A 18 -11.25 -4.91 5.54
C VAL A 18 -11.45 -6.31 4.97
N VAL A 19 -10.61 -6.72 4.03
CA VAL A 19 -10.63 -8.05 3.41
C VAL A 19 -9.39 -8.88 3.71
N ASP A 20 -8.45 -8.32 4.44
CA ASP A 20 -7.21 -8.99 4.86
C ASP A 20 -6.62 -8.34 6.11
N ASN A 21 -5.97 -9.13 6.98
CA ASN A 21 -5.48 -8.69 8.29
C ASN A 21 -4.39 -7.63 8.24
N PHE A 22 -3.64 -7.50 7.13
CA PHE A 22 -2.66 -6.41 7.00
C PHE A 22 -3.30 -5.02 6.92
N LEU A 23 -4.63 -4.96 6.75
CA LEU A 23 -5.41 -3.73 6.78
C LEU A 23 -5.92 -3.37 8.18
N ASP A 24 -5.65 -4.18 9.19
CA ASP A 24 -6.10 -3.95 10.56
C ASP A 24 -5.58 -2.63 11.10
N ILE A 25 -6.49 -1.71 11.37
CA ILE A 25 -6.22 -0.38 11.90
C ILE A 25 -7.08 -0.10 13.12
N GLN A 26 -6.53 0.59 14.10
CA GLN A 26 -7.23 1.02 15.31
C GLN A 26 -7.11 2.53 15.44
N LEU A 27 -8.25 3.21 15.42
CA LEU A 27 -8.34 4.66 15.55
C LEU A 27 -9.38 5.02 16.63
N PRO A 28 -9.08 4.74 17.91
CA PRO A 28 -10.04 5.01 19.01
C PRO A 28 -10.37 6.48 19.17
N GLN A 29 -9.51 7.39 18.69
CA GLN A 29 -9.74 8.82 18.65
C GLN A 29 -10.80 9.24 17.64
N LEU A 30 -11.05 8.43 16.59
CA LEU A 30 -12.03 8.73 15.54
C LEU A 30 -13.36 8.03 15.84
N LYS A 31 -14.28 8.75 16.48
CA LYS A 31 -15.53 8.20 17.05
C LYS A 31 -16.57 7.77 16.02
N ASN A 32 -16.52 8.34 14.81
CA ASN A 32 -17.42 8.06 13.69
C ASN A 32 -16.77 7.14 12.65
N PHE A 33 -15.88 6.24 13.08
CA PHE A 33 -15.15 5.31 12.23
C PHE A 33 -15.53 3.87 12.54
N HIS A 34 -16.00 3.15 11.53
CA HIS A 34 -16.44 1.77 11.61
C HIS A 34 -15.58 0.88 10.70
N LEU A 35 -15.30 -0.33 11.17
CA LEU A 35 -14.57 -1.34 10.41
C LEU A 35 -15.56 -2.41 9.91
N ILE A 36 -15.50 -2.74 8.63
CA ILE A 36 -16.33 -3.78 8.02
C ILE A 36 -15.44 -4.90 7.52
N TYR A 37 -15.53 -6.05 8.17
CA TYR A 37 -14.70 -7.22 7.92
C TYR A 37 -15.41 -8.27 7.08
N ALA A 38 -14.66 -8.87 6.16
CA ALA A 38 -15.09 -10.08 5.47
C ALA A 38 -14.91 -11.33 6.33
N PHE A 39 -13.80 -11.40 7.05
CA PHE A 39 -13.36 -12.55 7.85
C PHE A 39 -13.00 -12.12 9.27
N SER A 40 -13.08 -13.07 10.21
CA SER A 40 -12.67 -12.84 11.60
C SER A 40 -11.18 -12.48 11.69
N SER A 41 -10.87 -11.57 12.60
CA SER A 41 -9.50 -11.11 12.85
C SER A 41 -9.14 -11.20 14.33
N PRO A 42 -7.87 -11.53 14.67
CA PRO A 42 -7.39 -11.50 16.05
C PRO A 42 -7.55 -10.13 16.74
N ILE A 43 -7.62 -9.04 15.97
CA ILE A 43 -7.77 -7.67 16.47
C ILE A 43 -9.12 -7.42 17.17
N PHE A 44 -10.15 -8.25 16.95
CA PHE A 44 -11.51 -8.01 17.46
C PHE A 44 -11.58 -7.87 18.97
N THR A 45 -10.74 -8.61 19.72
CA THR A 45 -10.65 -8.43 21.18
C THR A 45 -10.23 -7.01 21.55
N SER A 46 -9.21 -6.48 20.85
CA SER A 46 -8.73 -5.11 21.06
C SER A 46 -9.77 -4.06 20.62
N LEU A 47 -10.46 -4.29 19.49
CA LEU A 47 -11.53 -3.39 19.03
C LEU A 47 -12.65 -3.26 20.07
N ARG A 48 -13.07 -4.39 20.68
CA ARG A 48 -14.08 -4.38 21.74
C ARG A 48 -13.60 -3.64 22.98
N GLN A 49 -12.35 -3.86 23.41
CA GLN A 49 -11.77 -3.17 24.56
C GLN A 49 -11.68 -1.65 24.33
N GLN A 50 -11.37 -1.22 23.13
CA GLN A 50 -11.27 0.19 22.75
C GLN A 50 -12.59 0.81 22.29
N GLN A 51 -13.69 0.03 22.31
CA GLN A 51 -15.02 0.45 21.86
C GLN A 51 -15.04 0.97 20.41
N ILE A 52 -14.19 0.39 19.54
CA ILE A 52 -14.17 0.72 18.11
C ILE A 52 -15.28 -0.11 17.43
N PRO A 53 -16.27 0.53 16.78
CA PRO A 53 -17.35 -0.19 16.11
C PRO A 53 -16.85 -1.02 14.94
N TYR A 54 -17.29 -2.28 14.87
CA TYR A 54 -17.02 -3.14 13.72
C TYR A 54 -18.20 -4.04 13.38
N PHE A 55 -18.22 -4.52 12.14
CA PHE A 55 -19.13 -5.52 11.62
C PHE A 55 -18.34 -6.60 10.89
N CYS A 56 -18.66 -7.86 11.09
CA CYS A 56 -17.98 -8.97 10.43
C CYS A 56 -18.99 -9.93 9.80
N LEU A 57 -18.84 -10.21 8.49
CA LEU A 57 -19.72 -11.15 7.78
C LEU A 57 -19.58 -12.58 8.32
N GLU A 58 -18.35 -13.03 8.56
CA GLU A 58 -18.10 -14.38 9.06
C GLU A 58 -18.73 -14.63 10.43
N GLU A 59 -18.73 -13.63 11.34
CA GLU A 59 -19.46 -13.72 12.64
C GLU A 59 -20.98 -13.81 12.45
N LYS A 60 -21.51 -13.50 11.27
CA LYS A 60 -22.92 -13.68 10.88
C LYS A 60 -23.15 -14.95 10.06
N ASN A 61 -22.18 -15.88 10.06
CA ASN A 61 -22.20 -17.13 9.27
C ASN A 61 -22.32 -16.89 7.75
N ILE A 62 -21.79 -15.76 7.26
CA ILE A 62 -21.78 -15.42 5.83
C ILE A 62 -20.34 -15.49 5.35
N SER A 63 -20.07 -16.44 4.45
CA SER A 63 -18.75 -16.61 3.85
C SER A 63 -18.66 -15.90 2.51
N LEU A 64 -17.53 -15.20 2.29
CA LEU A 64 -17.15 -14.70 0.98
C LEU A 64 -16.19 -15.69 0.30
N ALA A 65 -16.53 -16.13 -0.90
CA ALA A 65 -15.70 -17.05 -1.67
C ALA A 65 -14.32 -16.48 -2.05
N GLN A 66 -14.10 -15.18 -1.97
CA GLN A 66 -12.86 -14.50 -2.33
C GLN A 66 -12.66 -13.22 -1.50
N LYS A 67 -11.41 -12.90 -1.19
CA LYS A 67 -10.98 -11.61 -0.61
C LYS A 67 -11.21 -10.47 -1.62
N ASN A 68 -12.42 -9.91 -1.65
CA ASN A 68 -12.78 -8.87 -2.61
C ASN A 68 -13.64 -7.79 -1.97
N THR A 69 -13.14 -6.56 -1.94
CA THR A 69 -13.77 -5.40 -1.31
C THR A 69 -15.14 -5.06 -1.93
N GLY A 70 -15.28 -5.20 -3.25
CA GLY A 70 -16.56 -4.95 -3.93
C GLY A 70 -17.62 -6.01 -3.62
N ARG A 71 -17.22 -7.27 -3.39
CA ARG A 71 -18.14 -8.32 -2.91
C ARG A 71 -18.53 -8.09 -1.46
N LEU A 72 -17.59 -7.68 -0.61
CA LEU A 72 -17.89 -7.32 0.78
C LEU A 72 -18.95 -6.23 0.83
N LEU A 73 -18.74 -5.12 0.14
CA LEU A 73 -19.70 -4.00 0.12
C LEU A 73 -21.06 -4.37 -0.48
N SER A 74 -21.10 -5.29 -1.45
CA SER A 74 -22.37 -5.69 -2.09
C SER A 74 -23.21 -6.66 -1.27
N SER A 75 -22.73 -7.10 -0.10
CA SER A 75 -23.53 -7.94 0.81
C SER A 75 -24.71 -7.14 1.36
N PRO A 76 -25.96 -7.65 1.29
CA PRO A 76 -27.13 -6.98 1.87
C PRO A 76 -26.95 -6.67 3.35
N GLN A 77 -26.27 -7.54 4.10
CA GLN A 77 -26.02 -7.35 5.53
C GLN A 77 -25.07 -6.17 5.79
N VAL A 78 -24.06 -5.97 4.93
CA VAL A 78 -23.16 -4.81 5.00
C VAL A 78 -23.92 -3.53 4.68
N ILE A 79 -24.72 -3.54 3.62
CA ILE A 79 -25.54 -2.38 3.23
C ILE A 79 -26.52 -2.02 4.37
N ASN A 80 -27.20 -3.01 4.96
CA ASN A 80 -28.10 -2.79 6.08
C ASN A 80 -27.37 -2.26 7.31
N TYR A 81 -26.18 -2.77 7.62
CA TYR A 81 -25.36 -2.25 8.72
C TYR A 81 -24.98 -0.78 8.50
N ILE A 82 -24.50 -0.42 7.31
CA ILE A 82 -24.17 0.97 6.97
C ILE A 82 -25.40 1.88 7.14
N ASN A 83 -26.54 1.50 6.54
CA ASN A 83 -27.77 2.31 6.61
C ASN A 83 -28.28 2.45 8.04
N SER A 84 -28.23 1.40 8.86
CA SER A 84 -28.74 1.43 10.23
C SER A 84 -27.85 2.23 11.20
N THR A 85 -26.55 2.28 10.94
CA THR A 85 -25.58 2.97 11.81
C THR A 85 -25.26 4.40 11.36
N ALA A 86 -25.56 4.75 10.10
CA ALA A 86 -25.29 6.09 9.56
C ALA A 86 -26.15 7.19 10.23
N GLY A 87 -27.37 6.89 10.64
CA GLY A 87 -28.29 7.88 11.19
C GLY A 87 -28.55 9.01 10.22
N LYS A 88 -28.21 10.24 10.64
CA LYS A 88 -28.32 11.45 9.79
C LYS A 88 -27.01 11.82 9.09
N LYS A 89 -25.91 11.08 9.35
CA LYS A 89 -24.60 11.35 8.77
C LYS A 89 -24.48 10.74 7.39
N THR A 90 -23.66 11.34 6.55
CA THR A 90 -23.36 10.84 5.20
C THR A 90 -22.31 9.73 5.28
N PRO A 91 -22.59 8.49 4.82
CA PRO A 91 -21.61 7.42 4.76
C PRO A 91 -20.47 7.73 3.81
N VAL A 92 -19.24 7.46 4.28
CA VAL A 92 -18.00 7.53 3.51
C VAL A 92 -17.41 6.13 3.47
N ILE A 93 -17.40 5.52 2.31
CA ILE A 93 -16.87 4.17 2.09
C ILE A 93 -15.39 4.25 1.72
N ILE A 94 -14.56 3.57 2.48
CA ILE A 94 -13.11 3.57 2.32
C ILE A 94 -12.70 2.17 1.84
N PRO A 95 -12.48 1.96 0.54
CA PRO A 95 -11.97 0.71 0.03
C PRO A 95 -10.44 0.69 0.06
N PHE A 96 -9.84 -0.48 0.33
CA PHE A 96 -8.41 -0.66 0.10
C PHE A 96 -8.05 -0.46 -1.38
N LYS A 97 -8.85 -1.03 -2.28
CA LYS A 97 -8.71 -0.86 -3.73
C LYS A 97 -10.06 -0.50 -4.34
N PRO A 98 -10.14 0.59 -5.10
CA PRO A 98 -11.37 0.97 -5.79
C PRO A 98 -11.73 -0.02 -6.91
N SER A 99 -13.02 -0.11 -7.22
CA SER A 99 -13.54 -0.87 -8.34
C SER A 99 -14.82 -0.26 -8.86
N ALA A 100 -15.17 -0.53 -10.12
CA ALA A 100 -16.44 -0.08 -10.72
C ALA A 100 -17.64 -0.49 -9.87
N LYS A 101 -17.61 -1.70 -9.29
CA LYS A 101 -18.70 -2.21 -8.44
C LYS A 101 -18.89 -1.34 -7.18
N ILE A 102 -17.79 -0.95 -6.52
CA ILE A 102 -17.84 -0.07 -5.33
C ILE A 102 -18.41 1.29 -5.71
N GLU A 103 -17.94 1.88 -6.79
CA GLU A 103 -18.45 3.19 -7.27
C GLU A 103 -19.94 3.17 -7.61
N ILE A 104 -20.42 2.08 -8.25
CA ILE A 104 -21.83 1.91 -8.57
C ILE A 104 -22.66 1.85 -7.27
N ILE A 105 -22.25 1.04 -6.30
CA ILE A 105 -22.96 0.89 -5.02
C ILE A 105 -22.98 2.23 -4.27
N CYS A 106 -21.84 2.91 -4.16
CA CYS A 106 -21.78 4.21 -3.50
C CYS A 106 -22.72 5.23 -4.17
N ARG A 107 -22.76 5.26 -5.50
CA ARG A 107 -23.67 6.15 -6.26
C ARG A 107 -25.14 5.78 -6.03
N GLN A 108 -25.50 4.50 -6.05
CA GLN A 108 -26.88 4.03 -5.83
C GLN A 108 -27.41 4.41 -4.43
N HIS A 109 -26.54 4.47 -3.43
CA HIS A 109 -26.90 4.78 -2.05
C HIS A 109 -26.60 6.24 -1.64
N ASN A 110 -26.12 7.09 -2.55
CA ASN A 110 -25.65 8.44 -2.26
C ASN A 110 -24.54 8.49 -1.20
N TRP A 111 -23.65 7.49 -1.18
CA TRP A 111 -22.49 7.42 -0.32
C TRP A 111 -21.27 8.02 -1.02
N ILE A 112 -20.35 8.55 -0.23
CA ILE A 112 -19.05 9.01 -0.74
C ILE A 112 -18.13 7.79 -0.85
N CYS A 113 -17.43 7.64 -1.98
CA CYS A 113 -16.34 6.69 -2.13
C CYS A 113 -15.02 7.43 -1.88
N ALA A 114 -14.34 7.14 -0.77
CA ALA A 114 -13.04 7.73 -0.46
C ALA A 114 -11.91 6.98 -1.20
N ALA A 115 -11.90 7.12 -2.51
CA ALA A 115 -10.86 6.59 -3.40
C ALA A 115 -10.93 7.33 -4.75
N VAL A 116 -9.83 7.34 -5.47
CA VAL A 116 -9.81 7.79 -6.87
C VAL A 116 -10.67 6.89 -7.74
N SER A 117 -11.06 7.34 -8.94
CA SER A 117 -11.84 6.52 -9.87
C SER A 117 -11.11 5.19 -10.16
N HIS A 118 -11.88 4.11 -10.30
CA HIS A 118 -11.31 2.80 -10.62
C HIS A 118 -10.52 2.80 -11.94
N GLN A 119 -10.88 3.67 -12.87
CA GLN A 119 -10.18 3.83 -14.15
C GLN A 119 -8.79 4.43 -13.95
N LEU A 120 -8.67 5.52 -13.17
CA LEU A 120 -7.39 6.14 -12.86
C LEU A 120 -6.52 5.21 -12.00
N ASN A 121 -7.13 4.52 -11.02
CA ASN A 121 -6.42 3.49 -10.24
C ASN A 121 -5.87 2.41 -11.17
N ARG A 122 -6.68 1.86 -12.07
CA ARG A 122 -6.28 0.81 -13.00
C ARG A 122 -5.17 1.26 -13.95
N PHE A 123 -5.23 2.50 -14.45
CA PHE A 123 -4.20 3.08 -15.31
C PHE A 123 -2.86 3.17 -14.59
N LEU A 124 -2.80 3.75 -13.40
CA LEU A 124 -1.55 3.93 -12.65
C LEU A 124 -1.01 2.63 -12.04
N GLU A 125 -1.87 1.64 -11.74
CA GLU A 125 -1.46 0.33 -11.20
C GLU A 125 -1.04 -0.66 -12.30
N ASN A 126 -1.43 -0.43 -13.56
CA ASN A 126 -0.98 -1.23 -14.70
C ASN A 126 0.49 -0.96 -14.98
N LYS A 127 1.36 -1.94 -14.76
CA LYS A 127 2.82 -1.78 -14.88
C LYS A 127 3.29 -1.31 -16.26
N ASN A 128 2.58 -1.70 -17.32
CA ASN A 128 2.91 -1.30 -18.69
C ASN A 128 2.49 0.16 -18.95
N GLU A 129 1.27 0.53 -18.55
CA GLU A 129 0.78 1.91 -18.67
C GLU A 129 1.61 2.87 -17.81
N PHE A 130 1.92 2.47 -16.59
CA PHE A 130 2.78 3.22 -15.68
C PHE A 130 4.18 3.42 -16.25
N PHE A 131 4.79 2.37 -16.80
CA PHE A 131 6.11 2.47 -17.46
C PHE A 131 6.08 3.48 -18.61
N ASN A 132 5.09 3.38 -19.52
CA ASN A 132 4.92 4.31 -20.64
C ASN A 132 4.66 5.75 -20.15
N PHE A 133 3.84 5.90 -19.11
CA PHE A 133 3.56 7.20 -18.49
C PHE A 133 4.84 7.84 -17.92
N CYS A 134 5.62 7.08 -17.15
CA CYS A 134 6.88 7.55 -16.60
C CYS A 134 7.90 7.90 -17.69
N GLN A 135 8.02 7.04 -18.72
CA GLN A 135 8.94 7.29 -19.85
C GLN A 135 8.58 8.58 -20.60
N LYS A 136 7.29 8.77 -20.90
CA LYS A 136 6.79 9.97 -21.59
C LYS A 136 7.06 11.25 -20.80
N ASN A 137 7.07 11.18 -19.47
CA ASN A 137 7.28 12.32 -18.60
C ASN A 137 8.71 12.41 -18.06
N ASN A 138 9.68 11.67 -18.62
CA ASN A 138 11.09 11.67 -18.26
C ASN A 138 11.37 11.36 -16.78
N LEU A 139 10.50 10.60 -16.12
CA LEU A 139 10.77 10.12 -14.78
C LEU A 139 11.82 9.00 -14.81
N PRO A 140 12.68 8.89 -13.78
CA PRO A 140 13.72 7.88 -13.72
C PRO A 140 13.11 6.49 -13.51
N ILE A 141 13.18 5.65 -14.54
CA ILE A 141 12.71 4.27 -14.55
C ILE A 141 13.82 3.34 -14.99
N ILE A 142 13.78 2.09 -14.56
CA ILE A 142 14.68 1.05 -15.09
C ILE A 142 14.40 0.88 -16.58
N LYS A 143 15.46 0.98 -17.41
CA LYS A 143 15.36 0.74 -18.84
C LYS A 143 14.65 -0.58 -19.13
N GLY A 144 13.72 -0.57 -20.07
CA GLY A 144 12.95 -1.77 -20.41
C GLY A 144 12.21 -1.62 -21.73
N PHE A 145 11.53 -2.71 -22.12
CA PHE A 145 10.76 -2.78 -23.34
C PHE A 145 9.44 -3.50 -23.07
N ILE A 146 8.36 -2.99 -23.62
CA ILE A 146 7.05 -3.64 -23.59
C ILE A 146 6.81 -4.32 -24.92
N ASP A 147 6.59 -5.64 -24.90
CA ASP A 147 6.34 -6.42 -26.11
C ASP A 147 5.59 -7.71 -25.76
N LYS A 148 5.23 -8.49 -26.77
CA LYS A 148 4.61 -9.82 -26.64
C LYS A 148 5.59 -10.80 -26.03
N PHE A 149 5.11 -11.61 -25.11
CA PHE A 149 5.89 -12.68 -24.47
C PHE A 149 5.95 -13.89 -25.41
N ASN A 150 7.08 -14.05 -26.08
CA ASN A 150 7.44 -15.23 -26.87
C ASN A 150 8.96 -15.37 -26.91
N GLN A 151 9.43 -16.52 -27.36
CA GLN A 151 10.86 -16.86 -27.35
C GLN A 151 11.71 -15.89 -28.18
N SER A 152 11.20 -15.47 -29.34
CA SER A 152 11.91 -14.52 -30.21
C SER A 152 12.15 -13.19 -29.52
N ASN A 153 11.10 -12.59 -28.89
CA ASN A 153 11.22 -11.35 -28.17
C ASN A 153 12.08 -11.50 -26.89
N PHE A 154 11.96 -12.64 -26.18
CA PHE A 154 12.81 -12.92 -25.04
C PHE A 154 14.29 -12.87 -25.42
N THR A 155 14.69 -13.63 -26.44
CA THR A 155 16.08 -13.67 -26.94
C THR A 155 16.55 -12.29 -27.42
N LYS A 156 15.72 -11.58 -28.18
CA LYS A 156 15.97 -10.22 -28.67
C LYS A 156 16.29 -9.26 -27.51
N TYR A 157 15.48 -9.28 -26.45
CA TYR A 157 15.67 -8.34 -25.34
C TYR A 157 16.77 -8.78 -24.37
N GLN A 158 17.01 -10.08 -24.22
CA GLN A 158 18.16 -10.58 -23.47
C GLN A 158 19.49 -10.09 -24.10
N GLN A 159 19.62 -10.20 -25.40
CA GLN A 159 20.79 -9.68 -26.12
C GLN A 159 20.89 -8.15 -26.05
N LYS A 160 19.75 -7.43 -26.20
CA LYS A 160 19.73 -5.97 -26.21
C LYS A 160 20.04 -5.35 -24.85
N LEU A 161 19.73 -6.05 -23.76
CA LEU A 161 19.96 -5.61 -22.39
C LEU A 161 21.24 -6.19 -21.78
N ASP A 162 21.84 -7.16 -22.47
CA ASP A 162 23.06 -7.89 -22.04
C ASP A 162 22.98 -8.31 -20.56
N SER A 163 21.87 -8.94 -20.19
CA SER A 163 21.55 -9.25 -18.78
C SER A 163 20.56 -10.40 -18.65
N LYS A 164 20.53 -10.99 -17.44
CA LYS A 164 19.37 -11.75 -16.99
C LYS A 164 18.15 -10.85 -17.03
N LEU A 165 17.02 -11.40 -17.47
CA LEU A 165 15.79 -10.61 -17.62
C LEU A 165 14.88 -10.71 -16.41
N VAL A 166 14.28 -9.60 -16.07
CA VAL A 166 13.09 -9.53 -15.24
C VAL A 166 11.90 -9.28 -16.16
N THR A 167 10.98 -10.24 -16.22
CA THR A 167 9.74 -10.14 -16.98
C THR A 167 8.57 -9.83 -16.06
N GLN A 168 7.76 -8.83 -16.38
CA GLN A 168 6.61 -8.43 -15.57
C GLN A 168 5.35 -8.38 -16.41
N THR A 169 4.29 -9.05 -15.93
CA THR A 169 2.94 -8.89 -16.52
C THR A 169 2.31 -7.59 -16.01
N HIS A 170 1.31 -7.11 -16.75
CA HIS A 170 0.70 -5.78 -16.52
C HIS A 170 0.00 -5.62 -15.17
N PHE A 171 -0.55 -6.69 -14.58
CA PHE A 171 -1.13 -6.68 -13.24
C PHE A 171 -0.53 -7.78 -12.37
N GLY A 172 -0.40 -7.49 -11.09
CA GLY A 172 0.04 -8.43 -10.07
C GLY A 172 0.45 -7.69 -8.81
N TRP A 173 0.51 -8.39 -7.70
CA TRP A 173 0.85 -7.88 -6.38
C TRP A 173 1.78 -8.84 -5.65
N ALA A 174 2.50 -8.32 -4.66
CA ALA A 174 3.42 -9.11 -3.83
C ALA A 174 4.44 -9.93 -4.63
N GLY A 175 4.92 -9.41 -5.77
CA GLY A 175 5.92 -10.07 -6.62
C GLY A 175 5.40 -11.20 -7.52
N ASN A 176 4.11 -11.56 -7.46
CA ASN A 176 3.56 -12.72 -8.20
C ASN A 176 3.53 -12.53 -9.73
N SER A 177 3.65 -11.29 -10.22
CA SER A 177 3.68 -10.97 -11.65
C SER A 177 5.09 -10.69 -12.18
N THR A 178 6.11 -10.90 -11.36
CA THR A 178 7.50 -10.60 -11.68
C THR A 178 8.30 -11.90 -11.66
N HIS A 179 8.97 -12.20 -12.76
CA HIS A 179 9.73 -13.43 -12.95
C HIS A 179 11.15 -13.10 -13.38
N LEU A 180 12.11 -13.71 -12.69
CA LEU A 180 13.50 -13.71 -13.10
C LEU A 180 13.73 -14.83 -14.11
N ALA A 181 14.43 -14.53 -15.20
CA ALA A 181 14.79 -15.48 -16.22
C ALA A 181 16.26 -15.31 -16.66
N GLU A 182 17.02 -16.37 -16.54
CA GLU A 182 18.35 -16.48 -17.15
C GLU A 182 18.24 -17.03 -18.58
N ASN A 183 17.21 -17.86 -18.83
CA ASN A 183 16.90 -18.41 -20.12
C ASN A 183 15.39 -18.52 -20.34
N TRP A 184 14.96 -18.84 -21.56
CA TRP A 184 13.54 -18.93 -21.93
C TRP A 184 12.76 -19.95 -21.08
N HIS A 185 13.35 -21.08 -20.75
CA HIS A 185 12.68 -22.18 -20.01
C HIS A 185 12.32 -21.79 -18.58
N ASP A 186 13.00 -20.79 -18.00
CA ASP A 186 12.71 -20.34 -16.63
C ASP A 186 11.32 -19.70 -16.50
N VAL A 187 10.73 -19.22 -17.61
CA VAL A 187 9.51 -18.42 -17.61
C VAL A 187 8.45 -18.86 -18.62
N SER A 188 8.79 -19.74 -19.55
CA SER A 188 7.91 -20.16 -20.66
C SER A 188 6.59 -20.80 -20.22
N ASP A 189 6.58 -21.47 -19.07
CA ASP A 189 5.41 -22.10 -18.46
C ASP A 189 4.68 -21.20 -17.44
N LYS A 190 5.28 -20.05 -17.06
CA LYS A 190 4.75 -19.13 -16.04
C LYS A 190 3.94 -18.00 -16.63
N ILE A 191 4.20 -17.65 -17.87
CA ILE A 191 3.53 -16.54 -18.57
C ILE A 191 2.92 -17.08 -19.86
N PRO A 192 1.61 -16.93 -20.08
CA PRO A 192 0.98 -17.34 -21.32
C PRO A 192 1.63 -16.64 -22.53
N SER A 193 1.88 -17.39 -23.61
CA SER A 193 2.40 -16.84 -24.87
C SER A 193 1.52 -15.68 -25.34
N GLU A 194 2.14 -14.71 -26.03
CA GLU A 194 1.49 -13.51 -26.57
C GLU A 194 0.90 -12.55 -25.51
N THR A 195 1.10 -12.83 -24.21
CA THR A 195 0.83 -11.84 -23.16
C THR A 195 1.76 -10.63 -23.35
N THR A 196 1.21 -9.43 -23.23
CA THR A 196 2.03 -8.21 -23.23
C THR A 196 2.75 -8.05 -21.90
N VAL A 197 4.09 -8.07 -21.91
CA VAL A 197 4.94 -7.98 -20.72
C VAL A 197 5.97 -6.86 -20.85
N LYS A 198 6.50 -6.44 -19.73
CA LYS A 198 7.70 -5.59 -19.66
C LYS A 198 8.93 -6.49 -19.48
N PHE A 199 9.94 -6.31 -20.32
CA PHE A 199 11.27 -6.87 -20.20
C PHE A 199 12.21 -5.81 -19.65
N SER A 200 12.95 -6.10 -18.60
CA SER A 200 13.96 -5.20 -18.00
C SER A 200 15.18 -6.01 -17.54
N PRO A 201 16.36 -5.38 -17.39
CA PRO A 201 17.53 -6.08 -16.87
C PRO A 201 17.33 -6.39 -15.38
N LEU A 202 17.98 -7.46 -14.92
CA LEU A 202 18.17 -7.67 -13.49
C LEU A 202 19.23 -6.70 -12.98
N LEU A 203 18.85 -5.84 -12.06
CA LEU A 203 19.79 -4.96 -11.36
C LEU A 203 20.02 -5.47 -9.94
N GLN A 204 21.21 -5.22 -9.40
CA GLN A 204 21.52 -5.42 -7.98
C GLN A 204 21.20 -4.15 -7.20
N GLY A 205 20.61 -4.31 -6.03
CA GLY A 205 20.24 -3.15 -5.21
C GLY A 205 19.18 -3.50 -4.17
N TYR A 206 18.49 -2.48 -3.72
CA TYR A 206 17.46 -2.61 -2.69
C TYR A 206 16.23 -1.74 -3.00
N SER A 207 15.10 -2.06 -2.38
CA SER A 207 13.84 -1.36 -2.61
C SER A 207 13.57 -0.35 -1.51
N LEU A 208 13.03 0.81 -1.89
CA LEU A 208 12.48 1.81 -0.99
C LEU A 208 11.01 2.03 -1.31
N ILE A 209 10.25 2.50 -0.31
CA ILE A 209 8.87 2.95 -0.49
C ILE A 209 8.69 4.36 0.06
N ASN A 210 7.69 5.06 -0.47
CA ASN A 210 7.22 6.32 0.04
C ASN A 210 5.69 6.34 0.10
N ASN A 211 5.11 6.55 1.28
CA ASN A 211 3.67 6.74 1.46
C ASN A 211 3.33 8.22 1.33
N CYS A 212 2.28 8.54 0.60
CA CYS A 212 1.93 9.89 0.23
C CYS A 212 0.42 10.15 0.33
N CYS A 213 0.06 11.40 0.55
CA CYS A 213 -1.30 11.88 0.36
C CYS A 213 -1.27 13.18 -0.46
N LEU A 214 -1.92 13.16 -1.62
CA LEU A 214 -2.09 14.35 -2.44
C LEU A 214 -3.43 14.99 -2.11
N THR A 215 -3.37 16.20 -1.57
CA THR A 215 -4.55 17.01 -1.23
C THR A 215 -4.72 18.16 -2.22
N SER A 216 -5.87 18.81 -2.17
CA SER A 216 -6.11 20.06 -2.90
C SER A 216 -5.06 21.13 -2.57
N SER A 217 -4.60 21.17 -1.31
CA SER A 217 -3.61 22.13 -0.82
C SER A 217 -2.14 21.75 -1.11
N GLY A 218 -1.84 20.48 -1.42
CA GLY A 218 -0.49 20.03 -1.72
C GLY A 218 -0.22 18.57 -1.41
N LEU A 219 1.04 18.18 -1.57
CA LEU A 219 1.55 16.85 -1.27
C LEU A 219 2.04 16.77 0.17
N ILE A 220 1.64 15.71 0.88
CA ILE A 220 2.25 15.28 2.13
C ILE A 220 2.85 13.91 1.86
N GLN A 221 4.10 13.70 2.30
CA GLN A 221 4.80 12.43 2.09
C GLN A 221 5.55 11.99 3.35
N SER A 222 5.58 10.66 3.55
CA SER A 222 6.39 10.06 4.62
C SER A 222 7.88 10.24 4.35
N PRO A 223 8.76 10.07 5.33
CA PRO A 223 10.15 9.73 5.04
C PRO A 223 10.20 8.43 4.21
N PRO A 224 11.17 8.26 3.31
CA PRO A 224 11.38 7.00 2.62
C PRO A 224 11.63 5.85 3.61
N ALA A 225 11.08 4.67 3.31
CA ALA A 225 11.30 3.47 4.10
C ALA A 225 12.06 2.42 3.30
N LEU A 226 12.92 1.64 3.98
CA LEU A 226 13.51 0.44 3.40
C LEU A 226 12.44 -0.64 3.28
N GLN A 227 12.37 -1.30 2.13
CA GLN A 227 11.50 -2.43 1.89
C GLN A 227 12.32 -3.72 1.78
N TYR A 228 12.10 -4.64 2.70
CA TYR A 228 12.75 -5.96 2.66
C TYR A 228 12.02 -6.85 1.66
N THR A 229 12.72 -7.28 0.62
CA THR A 229 12.19 -8.16 -0.43
C THR A 229 13.03 -9.42 -0.54
N GLY A 230 12.39 -10.55 -0.81
CA GLY A 230 13.07 -11.78 -1.19
C GLY A 230 13.95 -12.42 -0.12
N LEU A 231 13.75 -12.12 1.16
CA LEU A 231 14.49 -12.80 2.24
C LEU A 231 14.16 -14.30 2.21
N LYS A 232 15.13 -15.13 1.85
CA LYS A 232 14.97 -16.57 1.61
C LYS A 232 14.37 -17.32 2.80
N THR A 233 14.67 -16.86 4.02
CA THR A 233 14.11 -17.41 5.27
C THR A 233 12.60 -17.17 5.41
N LEU A 234 12.08 -16.11 4.81
CA LEU A 234 10.67 -15.70 4.90
C LEU A 234 9.85 -15.99 3.63
N THR A 235 10.49 -16.01 2.45
CA THR A 235 9.81 -16.26 1.18
C THR A 235 10.72 -16.92 0.15
N PRO A 236 10.19 -17.86 -0.68
CA PRO A 236 10.95 -18.40 -1.80
C PRO A 236 10.98 -17.44 -3.02
N ASN A 237 10.12 -16.42 -3.07
CA ASN A 237 10.02 -15.50 -4.20
C ASN A 237 10.89 -14.26 -3.93
N PRO A 238 11.94 -14.00 -4.75
CA PRO A 238 12.87 -12.89 -4.54
C PRO A 238 12.24 -11.49 -4.66
N PHE A 239 11.04 -11.39 -5.23
CA PHE A 239 10.34 -10.11 -5.41
C PHE A 239 9.23 -9.88 -4.37
N THR A 240 9.03 -10.80 -3.43
CA THR A 240 8.01 -10.65 -2.40
C THR A 240 8.51 -9.76 -1.27
N THR A 241 7.75 -8.70 -0.97
CA THR A 241 7.96 -7.88 0.22
C THR A 241 7.60 -8.67 1.48
N VAL A 242 8.49 -8.66 2.45
CA VAL A 242 8.35 -9.36 3.74
C VAL A 242 8.51 -8.43 4.94
N GLY A 243 8.82 -7.17 4.74
CA GLY A 243 8.92 -6.20 5.83
C GLY A 243 9.26 -4.80 5.34
N ARG A 244 9.22 -3.85 6.27
CA ARG A 244 9.56 -2.44 6.02
C ARG A 244 10.17 -1.83 7.28
N GLN A 245 11.01 -0.82 7.08
CA GLN A 245 11.66 -0.10 8.16
C GLN A 245 11.70 1.40 7.87
N TRP A 246 11.29 2.20 8.84
CA TRP A 246 11.48 3.65 8.91
C TRP A 246 12.49 4.02 9.98
N PRO A 247 13.40 4.95 9.71
CA PRO A 247 13.75 5.49 8.41
C PRO A 247 14.40 4.43 7.51
N SER A 248 14.60 4.76 6.24
CA SER A 248 15.13 3.84 5.21
C SER A 248 16.56 3.39 5.46
N MET A 249 17.33 4.06 6.32
CA MET A 249 18.77 3.90 6.52
C MET A 249 19.61 4.12 5.25
N ALA A 250 18.99 4.51 4.14
CA ALA A 250 19.70 4.85 2.91
C ALA A 250 20.46 6.18 3.06
N PRO A 251 21.55 6.39 2.31
CA PRO A 251 22.26 7.66 2.29
C PRO A 251 21.34 8.85 2.03
N GLN A 252 21.64 10.02 2.61
CA GLN A 252 20.78 11.20 2.52
C GLN A 252 20.50 11.62 1.06
N ASN A 253 21.50 11.55 0.17
CA ASN A 253 21.32 11.86 -1.25
C ASN A 253 20.35 10.92 -1.96
N ILE A 254 20.22 9.67 -1.52
CA ILE A 254 19.24 8.71 -2.04
C ILE A 254 17.84 9.07 -1.55
N ASN A 255 17.68 9.35 -0.26
CA ASN A 255 16.40 9.79 0.29
C ASN A 255 15.91 11.09 -0.38
N GLN A 256 16.80 12.04 -0.65
CA GLN A 256 16.47 13.26 -1.37
C GLN A 256 16.02 13.01 -2.81
N GLN A 257 16.64 12.05 -3.52
CA GLN A 257 16.18 11.63 -4.85
C GLN A 257 14.76 11.04 -4.78
N VAL A 258 14.46 10.14 -3.82
CA VAL A 258 13.11 9.60 -3.62
C VAL A 258 12.09 10.72 -3.41
N ILE A 259 12.38 11.65 -2.50
CA ILE A 259 11.51 12.79 -2.18
C ILE A 259 11.23 13.62 -3.44
N LYS A 260 12.30 13.98 -4.19
CA LYS A 260 12.19 14.77 -5.41
C LYS A 260 11.36 14.07 -6.50
N ILE A 261 11.64 12.79 -6.77
CA ILE A 261 10.89 12.01 -7.77
C ILE A 261 9.41 11.91 -7.36
N THR A 262 9.12 11.73 -6.06
CA THR A 262 7.76 11.73 -5.54
C THR A 262 7.04 13.05 -5.79
N GLN A 263 7.72 14.17 -5.56
CA GLN A 263 7.17 15.50 -5.83
C GLN A 263 6.87 15.71 -7.33
N GLU A 264 7.81 15.36 -8.20
CA GLU A 264 7.63 15.44 -9.66
C GLU A 264 6.45 14.55 -10.12
N PHE A 265 6.40 13.30 -9.65
CA PHE A 265 5.31 12.39 -9.95
C PHE A 265 3.96 12.92 -9.45
N SER A 266 3.91 13.49 -8.25
CA SER A 266 2.69 14.02 -7.67
C SER A 266 2.09 15.16 -8.50
N GLN A 267 2.91 16.04 -9.09
CA GLN A 267 2.45 17.09 -9.98
C GLN A 267 1.81 16.53 -11.26
N LEU A 268 2.41 15.46 -11.80
CA LEU A 268 1.86 14.80 -12.99
C LEU A 268 0.50 14.15 -12.71
N ILE A 269 0.35 13.42 -11.61
CA ILE A 269 -0.93 12.79 -11.29
C ILE A 269 -1.99 13.79 -10.82
N LYS A 270 -1.58 14.93 -10.26
CA LYS A 270 -2.49 16.05 -9.96
C LYS A 270 -3.19 16.54 -11.22
N SER A 271 -2.47 16.64 -12.35
CA SER A 271 -3.05 17.02 -13.64
C SER A 271 -4.07 15.99 -14.19
N LEU A 272 -4.03 14.74 -13.67
CA LEU A 272 -5.02 13.69 -13.95
C LEU A 272 -6.18 13.68 -12.95
N ASN A 273 -6.31 14.72 -12.12
CA ASN A 273 -7.29 14.83 -11.04
C ASN A 273 -7.14 13.75 -9.95
N TYR A 274 -5.90 13.26 -9.72
CA TYR A 274 -5.61 12.41 -8.60
C TYR A 274 -5.74 13.18 -7.28
N ARG A 275 -6.30 12.53 -6.26
CA ARG A 275 -6.35 13.02 -4.87
C ARG A 275 -6.35 11.85 -3.89
N GLY A 276 -5.89 12.11 -2.67
CA GLY A 276 -5.87 11.15 -1.58
C GLY A 276 -4.57 10.34 -1.51
N PHE A 277 -4.62 9.24 -0.80
CA PHE A 277 -3.45 8.41 -0.47
C PHE A 277 -2.93 7.65 -1.69
N PHE A 278 -1.61 7.57 -1.82
CA PHE A 278 -0.92 6.67 -2.75
C PHE A 278 0.44 6.26 -2.18
N GLY A 279 1.01 5.21 -2.73
CA GLY A 279 2.37 4.80 -2.43
C GLY A 279 3.20 4.64 -3.70
N LEU A 280 4.48 4.94 -3.60
CA LEU A 280 5.47 4.72 -4.66
C LEU A 280 6.51 3.71 -4.19
N ASP A 281 6.82 2.76 -5.06
CA ASP A 281 7.89 1.80 -4.86
C ASP A 281 9.08 2.21 -5.73
N PHE A 282 10.28 2.19 -5.14
CA PHE A 282 11.53 2.58 -5.78
C PHE A 282 12.54 1.44 -5.73
N PHE A 283 13.47 1.45 -6.66
CA PHE A 283 14.64 0.58 -6.65
C PHE A 283 15.91 1.44 -6.68
N VAL A 284 16.84 1.12 -5.81
CA VAL A 284 18.13 1.79 -5.73
C VAL A 284 19.20 0.85 -6.27
N ASN A 285 19.90 1.29 -7.30
CA ASN A 285 21.09 0.62 -7.83
C ASN A 285 22.26 1.60 -7.74
N GLN A 286 23.26 1.27 -6.96
CA GLN A 286 24.38 2.16 -6.65
C GLN A 286 23.87 3.51 -6.09
N ASN A 287 24.07 4.61 -6.83
CA ASN A 287 23.65 5.95 -6.45
C ASN A 287 22.42 6.47 -7.22
N SER A 288 21.76 5.60 -7.98
CA SER A 288 20.62 5.93 -8.83
C SER A 288 19.31 5.37 -8.25
N VAL A 289 18.29 6.21 -8.22
CA VAL A 289 16.94 5.85 -7.76
C VAL A 289 16.03 5.74 -8.98
N TYR A 290 15.32 4.61 -9.08
CA TYR A 290 14.36 4.34 -10.15
C TYR A 290 12.97 4.12 -9.57
N LEU A 291 11.97 4.72 -10.19
CA LEU A 291 10.56 4.51 -9.87
C LEU A 291 10.11 3.17 -10.47
N LEU A 292 9.58 2.27 -9.63
CA LEU A 292 9.16 0.92 -10.03
C LEU A 292 7.67 0.83 -10.33
N GLU A 293 6.85 1.27 -9.38
CA GLU A 293 5.39 1.19 -9.50
C GLU A 293 4.70 2.24 -8.62
N CYS A 294 3.46 2.54 -8.98
CA CYS A 294 2.54 3.32 -8.17
C CYS A 294 1.44 2.41 -7.63
N ASN A 295 1.17 2.54 -6.33
CA ASN A 295 0.01 1.99 -5.66
C ASN A 295 -1.00 3.13 -5.44
N PRO A 296 -1.90 3.42 -6.40
CA PRO A 296 -2.79 4.60 -6.36
C PRO A 296 -4.00 4.36 -5.44
N ARG A 297 -3.72 4.00 -4.20
CA ARG A 297 -4.64 3.57 -3.14
C ARG A 297 -3.92 3.52 -1.79
N LEU A 298 -4.63 3.13 -0.75
CA LEU A 298 -3.99 2.74 0.51
C LEU A 298 -2.98 1.62 0.24
N THR A 299 -1.79 1.71 0.81
CA THR A 299 -0.71 0.71 0.65
C THR A 299 -0.84 -0.39 1.70
N ALA A 300 -0.08 -1.48 1.54
CA ALA A 300 -0.03 -2.52 2.57
C ALA A 300 0.60 -2.04 3.89
N SER A 301 1.36 -0.95 3.85
CA SER A 301 2.00 -0.35 5.03
C SER A 301 1.17 0.75 5.70
N PHE A 302 0.02 1.15 5.13
CA PHE A 302 -0.70 2.33 5.59
C PHE A 302 -1.13 2.22 7.07
N ALA A 303 -1.64 1.06 7.48
CA ALA A 303 -2.13 0.85 8.83
C ALA A 303 -1.00 0.89 9.87
N PHE A 304 0.15 0.29 9.54
CA PHE A 304 1.32 0.34 10.39
C PHE A 304 1.91 1.75 10.44
N TYR A 305 2.05 2.42 9.29
CA TYR A 305 2.59 3.77 9.23
C TYR A 305 1.68 4.78 9.96
N THR A 306 0.36 4.68 9.84
CA THR A 306 -0.61 5.48 10.59
C THR A 306 -0.39 5.38 12.11
N ARG A 307 -0.09 4.17 12.63
CA ARG A 307 0.23 4.00 14.07
C ARG A 307 1.54 4.68 14.45
N ILE A 308 2.54 4.63 13.59
CA ILE A 308 3.81 5.36 13.83
C ILE A 308 3.52 6.86 13.91
N GLU A 309 2.76 7.42 12.96
CA GLU A 309 2.39 8.84 12.95
C GLU A 309 1.67 9.26 14.25
N ILE A 310 0.68 8.48 14.67
CA ILE A 310 -0.06 8.74 15.93
C ILE A 310 0.88 8.70 17.14
N ASN A 311 1.76 7.73 17.24
CA ASN A 311 2.71 7.60 18.34
C ASN A 311 3.69 8.79 18.42
N HIS A 312 3.93 9.47 17.30
CA HIS A 312 4.74 10.70 17.23
C HIS A 312 3.90 11.98 17.27
N SER A 313 2.61 11.87 17.64
CA SER A 313 1.68 13.02 17.70
C SER A 313 1.54 13.78 16.38
N LEU A 314 1.69 13.08 15.26
CA LEU A 314 1.46 13.62 13.92
C LEU A 314 0.01 13.36 13.49
N ASN A 315 -0.55 14.25 12.67
CA ASN A 315 -1.78 13.93 11.95
C ASN A 315 -1.46 12.91 10.84
N PRO A 316 -2.04 11.70 10.87
CA PRO A 316 -1.73 10.67 9.88
C PRO A 316 -2.11 11.04 8.46
N LEU A 317 -1.33 10.60 7.47
CA LEU A 317 -1.65 10.68 6.03
C LEU A 317 -3.04 10.11 5.72
N PHE A 318 -3.45 9.10 6.47
CA PHE A 318 -4.78 8.50 6.31
C PHE A 318 -5.91 9.48 6.67
N LEU A 319 -5.74 10.32 7.67
CA LEU A 319 -6.77 11.33 8.03
C LEU A 319 -6.83 12.46 6.99
N PHE A 320 -5.71 12.85 6.39
CA PHE A 320 -5.70 13.77 5.24
C PHE A 320 -6.44 13.19 4.04
N HIS A 321 -6.29 11.89 3.80
CA HIS A 321 -7.06 11.20 2.77
C HIS A 321 -8.57 11.29 3.04
N LEU A 322 -9.03 11.05 4.27
CA LEU A 322 -10.43 11.16 4.62
C LEU A 322 -10.95 12.60 4.46
N ALA A 323 -10.19 13.58 4.95
CA ALA A 323 -10.53 14.99 4.84
C ALA A 323 -10.66 15.45 3.37
N GLU A 324 -9.76 14.98 2.50
CA GLU A 324 -9.77 15.32 1.07
C GLU A 324 -11.03 14.80 0.36
N PHE A 325 -11.49 13.58 0.65
CA PHE A 325 -12.68 13.01 0.02
C PHE A 325 -14.00 13.53 0.61
N THR A 326 -13.96 14.13 1.78
CA THR A 326 -15.12 14.74 2.42
C THR A 326 -15.20 16.26 2.23
N ASN A 327 -14.27 16.84 1.44
CA ASN A 327 -14.16 18.29 1.24
C ASN A 327 -14.11 19.08 2.57
N LEU A 328 -13.66 18.42 3.63
CA LEU A 328 -13.31 19.08 4.88
C LEU A 328 -11.96 19.73 4.61
N ASN A 329 -11.99 21.02 4.27
CA ASN A 329 -10.78 21.80 4.05
C ASN A 329 -10.15 22.09 5.41
N PRO A 330 -9.23 21.26 5.92
CA PRO A 330 -8.61 21.53 7.22
C PRO A 330 -7.74 22.77 7.02
N HIS A 331 -7.89 23.75 7.88
CA HIS A 331 -6.99 24.92 7.97
C HIS A 331 -5.60 24.50 8.48
N ILE A 332 -5.11 23.34 8.03
CA ILE A 332 -3.77 22.84 8.33
C ILE A 332 -2.85 23.33 7.22
N ASP A 333 -1.83 24.04 7.62
CA ASP A 333 -0.74 24.37 6.71
C ASP A 333 0.02 23.09 6.36
N ILE A 334 -0.17 22.63 5.11
CA ILE A 334 0.46 21.41 4.57
C ILE A 334 1.98 21.52 4.62
N ASN A 335 2.54 22.70 4.37
CA ASN A 335 3.99 22.91 4.40
C ASN A 335 4.52 22.81 5.82
N GLN A 336 3.83 23.40 6.79
CA GLN A 336 4.17 23.29 8.21
C GLN A 336 4.08 21.84 8.67
N HIS A 337 3.04 21.11 8.27
CA HIS A 337 2.88 19.70 8.62
C HIS A 337 3.99 18.84 8.00
N GLN A 338 4.35 19.07 6.72
CA GLN A 338 5.48 18.39 6.08
C GLN A 338 6.81 18.70 6.78
N GLN A 339 7.02 19.93 7.22
CA GLN A 339 8.21 20.28 8.01
C GLN A 339 8.25 19.53 9.33
N LEU A 340 7.11 19.40 10.01
CA LEU A 340 7.00 18.63 11.24
C LEU A 340 7.35 17.15 11.02
N ILE A 341 6.84 16.52 9.94
CA ILE A 341 7.22 15.15 9.55
C ILE A 341 8.73 15.05 9.35
N ASN A 342 9.34 16.01 8.62
CA ASN A 342 10.75 16.00 8.31
C ASN A 342 11.66 16.19 9.54
N GLN A 343 11.16 16.82 10.58
CA GLN A 343 11.87 17.07 11.84
C GLN A 343 11.64 15.97 12.88
N THR A 344 10.68 15.08 12.66
CA THR A 344 10.35 14.00 13.57
C THR A 344 11.19 12.77 13.26
N ASP A 345 11.86 12.21 14.25
CA ASP A 345 12.57 10.95 14.15
C ASP A 345 11.55 9.79 14.08
N ILE A 346 10.99 9.58 12.90
CA ILE A 346 10.02 8.51 12.65
C ILE A 346 10.77 7.18 12.60
N ILE A 347 10.56 6.35 13.64
CA ILE A 347 11.19 5.04 13.80
C ILE A 347 10.12 3.96 13.91
N GLY A 348 10.27 2.90 13.12
CA GLY A 348 9.42 1.73 13.21
C GLY A 348 9.77 0.70 12.16
N SER A 349 9.48 -0.57 12.46
CA SER A 349 9.66 -1.67 11.50
C SER A 349 8.53 -2.69 11.62
N GLU A 350 8.20 -3.31 10.50
CA GLU A 350 7.24 -4.42 10.42
C GLU A 350 7.82 -5.58 9.62
N ILE A 351 7.51 -6.80 10.04
CA ILE A 351 7.84 -8.03 9.32
C ILE A 351 6.54 -8.81 9.10
N THR A 352 6.32 -9.26 7.87
CA THR A 352 5.18 -10.09 7.50
C THR A 352 5.60 -11.55 7.45
N LEU A 353 5.13 -12.34 8.40
CA LEU A 353 5.32 -13.79 8.40
C LEU A 353 4.22 -14.44 7.54
N LYS A 354 4.63 -15.20 6.54
CA LYS A 354 3.71 -15.97 5.70
C LYS A 354 3.73 -17.43 6.12
N ASN A 355 2.54 -18.00 6.34
CA ASN A 355 2.43 -19.45 6.54
C ASN A 355 2.87 -20.16 5.25
N LYS A 356 3.97 -20.91 5.33
CA LYS A 356 4.53 -21.73 4.25
C LYS A 356 4.00 -23.17 4.23
N SER A 357 3.28 -23.58 5.29
CA SER A 357 2.69 -24.91 5.39
C SER A 357 1.30 -24.93 4.78
N ASN A 358 0.87 -26.11 4.27
CA ASN A 358 -0.52 -26.34 3.84
C ASN A 358 -1.48 -26.51 5.02
N GLN A 359 -1.01 -26.37 6.26
CA GLN A 359 -1.80 -26.52 7.46
C GLN A 359 -2.29 -25.16 7.96
N THR A 360 -3.52 -25.10 8.42
CA THR A 360 -4.03 -23.89 9.08
C THR A 360 -3.36 -23.74 10.44
N ILE A 361 -2.58 -22.68 10.63
CA ILE A 361 -1.99 -22.35 11.92
C ILE A 361 -3.05 -21.64 12.75
N LYS A 362 -3.59 -22.33 13.77
CA LYS A 362 -4.67 -21.81 14.62
C LYS A 362 -4.22 -20.84 15.73
N LYS A 363 -2.92 -20.69 15.97
CA LYS A 363 -2.45 -19.87 17.10
C LYS A 363 -1.03 -19.30 16.85
N TYR A 364 -0.93 -18.01 16.77
CA TYR A 364 0.27 -17.23 17.06
C TYR A 364 -0.04 -16.39 18.31
N ASN A 365 0.23 -16.94 19.50
CA ASN A 365 -0.05 -16.20 20.73
C ASN A 365 1.10 -15.26 21.16
N ASP A 366 2.26 -15.28 20.51
CA ASP A 366 3.47 -14.73 21.10
C ASP A 366 4.20 -13.65 20.26
N PHE A 367 3.62 -13.13 19.18
CA PHE A 367 4.31 -12.14 18.33
C PHE A 367 3.57 -10.78 18.17
N VAL A 368 2.87 -10.35 19.21
CA VAL A 368 2.45 -8.95 19.33
C VAL A 368 2.93 -8.41 20.66
N ALA A 369 4.24 -8.43 20.88
CA ALA A 369 4.85 -7.61 21.90
C ALA A 369 5.02 -6.18 21.34
N PHE A 370 3.99 -5.36 21.49
CA PHE A 370 4.16 -3.92 21.40
C PHE A 370 4.78 -3.44 22.71
N SER A 371 6.11 -3.32 22.76
CA SER A 371 6.70 -2.57 23.83
C SER A 371 6.39 -1.08 23.58
N GLN A 372 5.61 -0.48 24.45
CA GLN A 372 5.53 0.99 24.63
C GLN A 372 6.82 1.52 25.31
N SER A 373 7.96 0.87 25.14
CA SER A 373 9.20 1.36 25.71
C SER A 373 9.84 2.33 24.72
N THR A 374 10.20 3.50 25.22
CA THR A 374 11.03 4.52 24.56
C THR A 374 12.46 4.06 24.29
N ASN A 375 12.77 2.79 24.53
CA ASN A 375 14.03 2.15 24.17
C ASN A 375 13.93 1.52 22.79
N PRO A 376 14.96 1.66 21.93
CA PRO A 376 14.99 0.98 20.64
C PRO A 376 14.76 -0.52 20.86
N VAL A 377 13.79 -1.07 20.14
CA VAL A 377 13.53 -2.51 20.16
C VAL A 377 14.81 -3.18 19.68
N THR A 378 15.51 -3.82 20.57
CA THR A 378 16.64 -4.67 20.19
C THR A 378 16.05 -5.84 19.41
N ILE A 379 16.28 -5.87 18.10
CA ILE A 379 15.93 -7.02 17.28
C ILE A 379 16.66 -8.21 17.90
N PRO A 380 15.97 -9.31 18.25
CA PRO A 380 16.64 -10.47 18.84
C PRO A 380 17.83 -10.91 17.97
N PRO A 381 18.98 -11.29 18.55
CA PRO A 381 20.19 -11.60 17.79
C PRO A 381 19.97 -12.60 16.65
N HIS A 382 19.12 -13.61 16.85
CA HIS A 382 18.79 -14.59 15.83
C HIS A 382 18.00 -14.01 14.61
N ILE A 383 17.39 -12.84 14.72
CA ILE A 383 16.78 -12.13 13.58
C ILE A 383 17.84 -11.28 12.87
N ILE A 384 18.81 -10.73 13.61
CA ILE A 384 19.97 -10.02 13.05
C ILE A 384 20.83 -10.97 12.23
N ASP A 385 21.09 -12.18 12.73
CA ASP A 385 21.84 -13.22 12.01
C ASP A 385 21.15 -13.61 10.71
N LEU A 386 19.80 -13.69 10.68
CA LEU A 386 19.02 -13.93 9.48
C LEU A 386 19.14 -12.81 8.43
N LEU A 387 19.48 -11.58 8.84
CA LEU A 387 19.70 -10.44 7.95
C LEU A 387 21.13 -10.40 7.41
N HIS A 388 22.10 -10.98 8.13
CA HIS A 388 23.51 -11.02 7.74
C HIS A 388 23.92 -12.21 6.86
N GLU A 389 23.12 -13.29 6.82
CA GLU A 389 23.37 -14.43 5.92
C GLU A 389 23.03 -14.19 4.44
N THR A 390 22.71 -12.96 4.05
CA THR A 390 22.30 -12.60 2.67
C THR A 390 23.28 -11.67 1.95
N ASN A 391 24.55 -11.61 2.39
CA ASN A 391 25.64 -10.96 1.64
C ASN A 391 26.43 -11.95 0.80
#